data_9646f2136d09add31e93465b14fd080f
#
_entry.id   9646f2136d09add31e93465b14fd080f
#
_cell.length_a   1.000
_cell.length_b   1.000
_cell.length_c   1.000
_cell.angle_alpha   90.00
_cell.angle_beta   90.00
_cell.angle_gamma   90.00
#
_symmetry.space_group_name_H-M   'P 1'
#
loop_
_entity.id
_entity.type
_entity.pdbx_description
1 polymer ?
#
loop_
_entity_poly.entity_id
_entity_poly.type
_entity_poly.pdbx_seq_one_letter_code
_entity_poly.pdbx_strand_id
1 'polypeptide(L)'
;MEKLVIFVPHQDDETNLAGNILSYLVKNYDVYVVYSSLEVNPDKASIRKKEAVNACAVYGIEKDNVIFGEFPDTPNRNGHHFFTDGDKSITLKFEEILRKLMPEVIIGTDFDFHSDHRMVSLALDEAVFNIMNKIKTYTPLYLKGFCYETAYYGVDDYSATDLKNTKVAKMPLSNVSYKWEDRISLNSQEKNGFIFLKTPFKALKCHKSQYAAMHARKVINADNVFWKKRTDNLLIRDATITATSGDISKISDLKVIDTDDIITEDPLKIDYSKGLWKPDDSDLKPCINIVFNGEKTVEQIVLHGSPMSDHIEKCNIEIYLGEQTVKVDSLMPYGQPTILNIGRVQCSHIEIRSLSQTCISEIEVFQPAQRIVNKLNCVRQLNSKKIKLVDFCDRC
;
A
#
# COMPACT_ATOMS: atom_id res chain seq x y z
N MET A 1 -2.52 18.70 -16.31
CA MET A 1 -1.98 17.32 -16.21
C MET A 1 -2.74 16.60 -15.11
N GLU A 2 -2.88 15.28 -15.26
CA GLU A 2 -3.38 14.43 -14.16
C GLU A 2 -2.42 14.52 -12.98
N LYS A 3 -2.95 14.44 -11.76
CA LYS A 3 -2.13 14.56 -10.55
C LYS A 3 -1.68 13.20 -10.06
N LEU A 4 -0.44 13.13 -9.61
CA LEU A 4 0.15 12.01 -8.91
C LEU A 4 0.66 12.49 -7.56
N VAL A 5 0.35 11.77 -6.49
CA VAL A 5 0.81 12.10 -5.14
C VAL A 5 1.61 10.95 -4.57
N ILE A 6 2.79 11.27 -4.03
CA ILE A 6 3.66 10.34 -3.33
C ILE A 6 3.60 10.67 -1.84
N PHE A 7 3.25 9.68 -1.02
CA PHE A 7 3.22 9.80 0.44
C PHE A 7 4.37 9.01 1.05
N VAL A 8 5.24 9.71 1.74
CA VAL A 8 6.40 9.13 2.43
C VAL A 8 6.57 9.77 3.81
N PRO A 9 7.18 9.06 4.77
CA PRO A 9 7.41 9.65 6.10
C PRO A 9 8.51 10.71 6.09
N HIS A 10 9.73 10.39 5.65
CA HIS A 10 10.90 11.25 5.84
C HIS A 10 11.37 11.91 4.55
N GLN A 11 12.16 12.96 4.73
CA GLN A 11 12.81 13.70 3.66
C GLN A 11 14.04 12.92 3.20
N ASP A 12 13.95 12.19 2.15
CA ASP A 12 14.82 11.31 1.34
C ASP A 12 14.07 10.05 0.85
N ASP A 13 12.95 9.70 1.49
CA ASP A 13 12.16 8.52 1.14
C ASP A 13 11.48 8.64 -0.23
N GLU A 14 11.23 9.84 -0.74
CA GLU A 14 10.73 10.04 -2.10
C GLU A 14 11.69 9.43 -3.13
N THR A 15 12.99 9.57 -2.85
CA THR A 15 14.04 8.99 -3.70
C THR A 15 14.22 7.50 -3.44
N ASN A 16 14.13 7.07 -2.17
CA ASN A 16 14.20 5.66 -1.81
C ASN A 16 13.05 4.86 -2.45
N LEU A 17 11.82 5.39 -2.41
CA LEU A 17 10.63 4.74 -2.90
C LEU A 17 10.49 4.80 -4.43
N ALA A 18 10.71 5.96 -5.04
CA ALA A 18 10.35 6.22 -6.44
C ALA A 18 11.46 6.91 -7.26
N GLY A 19 12.65 7.11 -6.73
CA GLY A 19 13.71 7.92 -7.33
C GLY A 19 14.07 7.53 -8.76
N ASN A 20 14.07 6.25 -9.09
CA ASN A 20 14.41 5.79 -10.43
C ASN A 20 13.35 6.12 -11.49
N ILE A 21 12.13 6.46 -11.08
CA ILE A 21 11.02 6.73 -12.00
C ILE A 21 10.52 8.18 -11.94
N LEU A 22 10.87 8.96 -10.90
CA LEU A 22 10.38 10.32 -10.71
C LEU A 22 10.62 11.23 -11.91
N SER A 23 11.81 11.19 -12.53
CA SER A 23 12.12 11.97 -13.73
C SER A 23 11.21 11.67 -14.93
N TYR A 24 10.54 10.53 -14.93
CA TYR A 24 9.56 10.14 -15.95
C TYR A 24 8.16 10.54 -15.52
N LEU A 25 7.84 10.40 -14.25
CA LEU A 25 6.53 10.75 -13.71
C LEU A 25 6.22 12.23 -13.91
N VAL A 26 7.17 13.12 -13.63
CA VAL A 26 6.99 14.57 -13.81
C VAL A 26 6.76 15.02 -15.25
N LYS A 27 7.06 14.17 -16.23
CA LYS A 27 6.77 14.47 -17.65
C LYS A 27 5.33 14.20 -18.03
N ASN A 28 4.61 13.44 -17.20
CA ASN A 28 3.28 12.94 -17.53
C ASN A 28 2.23 13.38 -16.52
N TYR A 29 2.66 13.67 -15.29
CA TYR A 29 1.82 14.04 -14.16
C TYR A 29 2.27 15.35 -13.56
N ASP A 30 1.33 16.04 -12.95
CA ASP A 30 1.59 17.05 -11.95
C ASP A 30 1.89 16.32 -10.64
N VAL A 31 3.17 16.18 -10.30
CA VAL A 31 3.64 15.33 -9.20
C VAL A 31 3.74 16.12 -7.92
N TYR A 32 3.10 15.61 -6.88
CA TYR A 32 3.17 16.10 -5.50
C TYR A 32 3.91 15.11 -4.63
N VAL A 33 4.70 15.60 -3.68
CA VAL A 33 5.35 14.79 -2.64
C VAL A 33 4.89 15.27 -1.28
N VAL A 34 4.39 14.34 -0.48
CA VAL A 34 3.92 14.58 0.88
C VAL A 34 4.85 13.88 1.86
N TYR A 35 5.55 14.67 2.66
CA TYR A 35 6.35 14.19 3.78
C TYR A 35 5.53 14.31 5.05
N SER A 36 5.19 13.21 5.70
CA SER A 36 4.38 13.23 6.90
C SER A 36 5.17 13.67 8.13
N SER A 37 6.37 13.13 8.30
CA SER A 37 7.18 13.31 9.50
C SER A 37 8.21 14.42 9.35
N LEU A 38 8.55 15.04 10.46
CA LEU A 38 9.52 16.12 10.52
C LEU A 38 10.31 16.04 11.81
N GLU A 39 11.60 16.31 11.70
CA GLU A 39 12.52 16.47 12.85
C GLU A 39 11.96 17.47 13.88
N VAL A 40 11.97 17.10 15.15
CA VAL A 40 11.43 17.93 16.24
C VAL A 40 12.27 19.19 16.49
N ASN A 41 13.58 19.11 16.27
CA ASN A 41 14.45 20.29 16.39
C ASN A 41 14.17 21.26 15.23
N PRO A 42 13.73 22.53 15.52
CA PRO A 42 13.31 23.46 14.48
C PRO A 42 14.40 23.83 13.47
N ASP A 43 15.65 23.92 13.90
CA ASP A 43 16.78 24.27 13.02
C ASP A 43 17.04 23.11 12.05
N LYS A 44 17.10 21.90 12.56
CA LYS A 44 17.23 20.70 11.73
C LYS A 44 16.03 20.52 10.80
N ALA A 45 14.81 20.72 11.29
CA ALA A 45 13.59 20.68 10.49
C ALA A 45 13.65 21.66 9.32
N SER A 46 14.09 22.90 9.57
CA SER A 46 14.25 23.91 8.53
C SER A 46 15.29 23.48 7.46
N ILE A 47 16.40 22.89 7.90
CA ILE A 47 17.41 22.34 6.98
C ILE A 47 16.83 21.22 6.14
N ARG A 48 16.20 20.21 6.75
CA ARG A 48 15.60 19.06 6.07
C ARG A 48 14.52 19.49 5.05
N LYS A 49 13.66 20.43 5.39
CA LYS A 49 12.66 20.99 4.46
C LYS A 49 13.33 21.60 3.21
N LYS A 50 14.40 22.38 3.38
CA LYS A 50 15.16 22.96 2.27
C LYS A 50 15.81 21.88 1.41
N GLU A 51 16.40 20.88 2.04
CA GLU A 51 17.03 19.76 1.37
C GLU A 51 16.01 18.97 0.54
N ALA A 52 14.83 18.69 1.09
CA ALA A 52 13.74 18.00 0.39
C ALA A 52 13.22 18.78 -0.82
N VAL A 53 13.00 20.08 -0.67
CA VAL A 53 12.61 20.95 -1.81
C VAL A 53 13.68 20.93 -2.90
N ASN A 54 14.96 20.99 -2.54
CA ASN A 54 16.05 20.92 -3.50
C ASN A 54 16.15 19.55 -4.19
N ALA A 55 15.91 18.46 -3.45
CA ALA A 55 15.89 17.11 -4.01
C ALA A 55 14.72 16.93 -4.99
N CYS A 56 13.52 17.38 -4.63
CA CYS A 56 12.37 17.39 -5.51
C CYS A 56 12.61 18.20 -6.80
N ALA A 57 13.25 19.37 -6.67
CA ALA A 57 13.61 20.21 -7.83
C ALA A 57 14.58 19.51 -8.80
N VAL A 58 15.47 18.63 -8.33
CA VAL A 58 16.35 17.81 -9.19
C VAL A 58 15.54 16.93 -10.15
N TYR A 59 14.35 16.47 -9.72
CA TYR A 59 13.44 15.70 -10.56
C TYR A 59 12.54 16.58 -11.43
N GLY A 60 12.46 17.89 -11.17
CA GLY A 60 11.55 18.83 -11.85
C GLY A 60 10.21 18.99 -11.13
N ILE A 61 10.12 18.62 -9.85
CA ILE A 61 8.94 18.85 -9.01
C ILE A 61 9.00 20.31 -8.48
N GLU A 62 7.92 21.05 -8.69
CA GLU A 62 7.80 22.43 -8.25
C GLU A 62 7.76 22.52 -6.71
N LYS A 63 8.29 23.62 -6.15
CA LYS A 63 8.33 23.83 -4.71
C LYS A 63 6.94 23.76 -4.07
N ASP A 64 5.92 24.30 -4.73
CA ASP A 64 4.55 24.35 -4.21
C ASP A 64 3.86 22.97 -4.20
N ASN A 65 4.46 22.00 -4.90
CA ASN A 65 4.03 20.61 -4.90
C ASN A 65 4.70 19.76 -3.81
N VAL A 66 5.57 20.36 -2.98
CA VAL A 66 6.21 19.70 -1.85
C VAL A 66 5.46 20.07 -0.57
N ILE A 67 4.77 19.10 0.01
CA ILE A 67 3.88 19.28 1.16
C ILE A 67 4.51 18.63 2.39
N PHE A 68 4.48 19.34 3.52
CA PHE A 68 4.97 18.85 4.80
C PHE A 68 3.80 18.69 5.77
N GLY A 69 3.63 17.48 6.31
CA GLY A 69 2.61 17.16 7.32
C GLY A 69 2.98 17.65 8.72
N GLU A 70 4.27 17.81 8.98
CA GLU A 70 4.83 18.36 10.22
C GLU A 70 4.57 17.53 11.48
N PHE A 71 4.29 16.24 11.33
CA PHE A 71 4.20 15.33 12.46
C PHE A 71 5.61 14.97 12.96
N PRO A 72 5.83 14.94 14.29
CA PRO A 72 7.14 14.58 14.82
C PRO A 72 7.59 13.19 14.41
N ASP A 73 8.85 13.04 14.00
CA ASP A 73 9.43 11.74 13.64
C ASP A 73 9.83 10.90 14.86
N THR A 74 9.96 9.60 14.69
CA THR A 74 10.55 8.70 15.69
C THR A 74 12.09 8.88 15.65
N PRO A 75 12.82 8.82 16.75
CA PRO A 75 12.40 8.55 18.14
C PRO A 75 12.07 9.80 18.95
N ASN A 76 11.97 10.97 18.34
CA ASN A 76 11.89 12.26 19.00
C ASN A 76 10.50 12.58 19.58
N ARG A 77 9.60 11.63 19.61
CA ARG A 77 8.20 11.81 19.99
C ARG A 77 7.94 11.91 21.48
N ASN A 78 8.96 11.81 22.33
CA ASN A 78 8.79 11.82 23.79
C ASN A 78 7.67 10.88 24.29
N GLY A 79 7.55 9.71 23.68
CA GLY A 79 6.50 8.75 23.95
C GLY A 79 5.15 9.06 23.29
N HIS A 80 5.04 10.10 22.47
CA HIS A 80 3.81 10.39 21.74
C HIS A 80 3.78 9.62 20.42
N HIS A 81 2.70 8.88 20.20
CA HIS A 81 2.53 8.00 19.06
C HIS A 81 1.24 8.38 18.33
N PHE A 82 1.38 8.99 17.14
CA PHE A 82 0.28 9.57 16.39
C PHE A 82 -0.72 8.58 15.79
N PHE A 83 -0.59 7.33 15.99
CA PHE A 83 -1.53 6.35 15.49
C PHE A 83 -2.06 5.44 16.58
N THR A 84 -1.50 5.54 17.77
CA THR A 84 -1.94 4.83 18.96
C THR A 84 -3.03 5.61 19.69
N ASP A 85 -3.81 4.94 20.51
CA ASP A 85 -4.86 5.52 21.35
C ASP A 85 -5.95 6.30 20.57
N GLY A 86 -6.17 5.92 19.29
CA GLY A 86 -7.23 6.51 18.46
C GLY A 86 -6.89 7.88 17.85
N ASP A 87 -5.64 8.33 17.91
CA ASP A 87 -5.23 9.54 17.21
C ASP A 87 -5.28 9.35 15.68
N LYS A 88 -6.20 10.06 15.04
CA LYS A 88 -6.44 10.04 13.60
C LYS A 88 -5.90 11.27 12.86
N SER A 89 -5.07 12.07 13.51
CA SER A 89 -4.61 13.36 12.97
C SER A 89 -3.88 13.20 11.63
N ILE A 90 -3.05 12.18 11.47
CA ILE A 90 -2.36 11.89 10.20
C ILE A 90 -3.35 11.44 9.12
N THR A 91 -4.27 10.55 9.43
CA THR A 91 -5.33 10.10 8.51
C THR A 91 -6.15 11.30 8.01
N LEU A 92 -6.57 12.17 8.92
CA LEU A 92 -7.34 13.38 8.59
C LEU A 92 -6.55 14.34 7.70
N LYS A 93 -5.25 14.49 7.96
CA LYS A 93 -4.38 15.30 7.11
C LYS A 93 -4.24 14.72 5.70
N PHE A 94 -4.09 13.42 5.58
CA PHE A 94 -4.05 12.77 4.29
C PHE A 94 -5.39 12.86 3.55
N GLU A 95 -6.52 12.73 4.24
CA GLU A 95 -7.85 12.97 3.65
C GLU A 95 -7.98 14.40 3.11
N GLU A 96 -7.52 15.41 3.86
CA GLU A 96 -7.52 16.82 3.42
C GLU A 96 -6.76 16.97 2.09
N ILE A 97 -5.53 16.42 2.03
CA ILE A 97 -4.67 16.47 0.85
C ILE A 97 -5.32 15.74 -0.33
N LEU A 98 -5.80 14.51 -0.10
CA LEU A 98 -6.45 13.70 -1.13
C LEU A 98 -7.70 14.39 -1.68
N ARG A 99 -8.53 14.99 -0.82
CA ARG A 99 -9.73 15.73 -1.23
C ARG A 99 -9.40 16.97 -2.05
N LYS A 100 -8.35 17.70 -1.66
CA LYS A 100 -7.90 18.90 -2.39
C LYS A 100 -7.32 18.57 -3.76
N LEU A 101 -6.54 17.50 -3.84
CA LEU A 101 -5.79 17.16 -5.05
C LEU A 101 -6.54 16.20 -5.96
N MET A 102 -7.34 15.29 -5.43
CA MET A 102 -8.03 14.22 -6.17
C MET A 102 -7.10 13.53 -7.17
N PRO A 103 -5.97 12.96 -6.72
CA PRO A 103 -4.98 12.42 -7.62
C PRO A 103 -5.47 11.17 -8.37
N GLU A 104 -5.10 11.04 -9.64
CA GLU A 104 -5.35 9.82 -10.43
C GLU A 104 -4.45 8.66 -9.99
N VAL A 105 -3.26 8.99 -9.47
CA VAL A 105 -2.28 8.03 -9.00
C VAL A 105 -1.81 8.39 -7.60
N ILE A 106 -1.82 7.40 -6.72
CA ILE A 106 -1.26 7.48 -5.37
C ILE A 106 -0.14 6.47 -5.27
N ILE A 107 1.02 6.91 -4.81
CA ILE A 107 2.14 6.04 -4.45
C ILE A 107 2.39 6.26 -2.96
N GLY A 108 2.38 5.19 -2.18
CA GLY A 108 2.63 5.25 -0.74
C GLY A 108 3.69 4.27 -0.29
N THR A 109 4.38 4.61 0.80
CA THR A 109 5.20 3.63 1.50
C THR A 109 4.31 2.54 2.07
N ASP A 110 4.82 1.31 2.08
CA ASP A 110 4.12 0.19 2.67
C ASP A 110 4.61 -0.10 4.09
N PHE A 111 4.02 -1.10 4.70
CA PHE A 111 4.30 -1.53 6.07
C PHE A 111 5.67 -2.20 6.13
N ASP A 112 6.70 -1.46 6.52
CA ASP A 112 8.07 -1.91 6.62
C ASP A 112 8.65 -1.83 8.05
N PHE A 113 9.95 -1.92 8.19
CA PHE A 113 10.65 -1.94 9.47
C PHE A 113 10.48 -0.68 10.30
N HIS A 114 10.39 0.48 9.65
CA HIS A 114 10.39 1.74 10.35
C HIS A 114 9.00 2.10 10.87
N SER A 115 8.89 2.46 12.14
CA SER A 115 7.60 2.78 12.77
C SER A 115 6.86 3.92 12.06
N ASP A 116 7.57 4.93 11.54
CA ASP A 116 6.95 6.03 10.79
C ASP A 116 6.44 5.58 9.43
N HIS A 117 7.11 4.61 8.79
CA HIS A 117 6.63 4.02 7.53
C HIS A 117 5.35 3.22 7.78
N ARG A 118 5.30 2.41 8.83
CA ARG A 118 4.09 1.68 9.23
C ARG A 118 2.93 2.61 9.51
N MET A 119 3.17 3.67 10.27
CA MET A 119 2.19 4.71 10.55
C MET A 119 1.63 5.33 9.26
N VAL A 120 2.51 5.75 8.34
CA VAL A 120 2.09 6.35 7.06
C VAL A 120 1.33 5.33 6.22
N SER A 121 1.78 4.07 6.20
CA SER A 121 1.10 3.00 5.47
C SER A 121 -0.35 2.84 5.91
N LEU A 122 -0.59 2.69 7.21
CA LEU A 122 -1.92 2.50 7.78
C LEU A 122 -2.81 3.73 7.64
N ALA A 123 -2.27 4.91 7.93
CA ALA A 123 -3.00 6.17 7.82
C ALA A 123 -3.41 6.47 6.38
N LEU A 124 -2.56 6.15 5.41
CA LEU A 124 -2.86 6.35 4.00
C LEU A 124 -3.93 5.38 3.50
N ASP A 125 -3.87 4.10 3.89
CA ASP A 125 -4.90 3.12 3.55
C ASP A 125 -6.28 3.59 4.04
N GLU A 126 -6.35 4.01 5.30
CA GLU A 126 -7.59 4.53 5.89
C GLU A 126 -8.07 5.81 5.19
N ALA A 127 -7.18 6.75 4.90
CA ALA A 127 -7.53 7.99 4.22
C ALA A 127 -8.06 7.74 2.80
N VAL A 128 -7.41 6.86 2.04
CA VAL A 128 -7.86 6.48 0.69
C VAL A 128 -9.23 5.84 0.76
N PHE A 129 -9.43 4.89 1.67
CA PHE A 129 -10.72 4.22 1.87
C PHE A 129 -11.83 5.22 2.22
N ASN A 130 -11.56 6.13 3.16
CA ASN A 130 -12.52 7.15 3.59
C ASN A 130 -12.93 8.09 2.46
N ILE A 131 -11.97 8.54 1.63
CA ILE A 131 -12.28 9.39 0.47
C ILE A 131 -13.05 8.60 -0.59
N MET A 132 -12.70 7.37 -0.87
CA MET A 132 -13.44 6.50 -1.80
C MET A 132 -14.86 6.24 -1.32
N ASN A 133 -15.09 6.13 -0.03
CA ASN A 133 -16.43 5.97 0.55
C ASN A 133 -17.27 7.24 0.44
N LYS A 134 -16.66 8.41 0.61
CA LYS A 134 -17.32 9.71 0.46
C LYS A 134 -17.60 10.05 -1.02
N ILE A 135 -16.69 9.68 -1.93
CA ILE A 135 -16.76 9.98 -3.36
C ILE A 135 -16.72 8.67 -4.15
N LYS A 136 -17.88 8.08 -4.38
CA LYS A 136 -18.02 6.72 -4.96
C LYS A 136 -17.40 6.56 -6.36
N THR A 137 -17.31 7.64 -7.12
CA THR A 137 -16.68 7.65 -8.45
C THR A 137 -15.15 7.73 -8.40
N TYR A 138 -14.58 8.02 -7.24
CA TYR A 138 -13.15 8.13 -7.07
C TYR A 138 -12.51 6.75 -6.88
N THR A 139 -11.67 6.36 -7.82
CA THR A 139 -10.99 5.06 -7.87
C THR A 139 -9.56 5.25 -8.38
N PRO A 140 -8.66 5.82 -7.57
CA PRO A 140 -7.29 6.11 -7.97
C PRO A 140 -6.50 4.82 -8.25
N LEU A 141 -5.48 4.90 -9.10
CA LEU A 141 -4.45 3.87 -9.12
C LEU A 141 -3.63 3.98 -7.83
N TYR A 142 -3.76 3.01 -6.94
CA TYR A 142 -3.07 3.03 -5.65
C TYR A 142 -1.95 1.99 -5.62
N LEU A 143 -0.72 2.47 -5.49
CA LEU A 143 0.51 1.69 -5.45
C LEU A 143 1.18 1.82 -4.09
N LYS A 144 1.57 0.68 -3.53
CA LYS A 144 2.32 0.58 -2.27
C LYS A 144 3.69 -0.02 -2.54
N GLY A 145 4.74 0.52 -1.93
CA GLY A 145 6.10 0.03 -2.09
C GLY A 145 6.95 0.26 -0.84
N PHE A 146 8.14 -0.34 -0.80
CA PHE A 146 9.04 -0.25 0.34
C PHE A 146 10.16 0.74 0.10
N CYS A 147 10.45 1.58 1.09
CA CYS A 147 11.59 2.48 1.05
C CYS A 147 12.88 1.73 1.41
N TYR A 148 12.85 0.86 2.41
CA TYR A 148 14.04 0.22 2.95
C TYR A 148 14.29 -1.19 2.44
N GLU A 149 13.28 -2.05 2.37
CA GLU A 149 13.48 -3.47 2.07
C GLU A 149 14.05 -3.69 0.67
N THR A 150 13.59 -2.93 -0.31
CA THR A 150 14.11 -3.03 -1.67
C THR A 150 15.35 -2.18 -1.90
N ALA A 151 15.46 -1.01 -1.23
CA ALA A 151 16.58 -0.10 -1.40
C ALA A 151 17.83 -0.52 -0.61
N TYR A 152 17.63 -1.02 0.62
CA TYR A 152 18.74 -1.36 1.52
C TYR A 152 19.19 -2.81 1.43
N TYR A 153 18.26 -3.72 1.23
CA TYR A 153 18.49 -5.15 1.36
C TYR A 153 18.27 -5.91 0.06
N GLY A 154 17.80 -5.21 -0.96
CA GLY A 154 17.15 -5.85 -2.07
C GLY A 154 18.05 -6.35 -3.18
N VAL A 155 19.26 -5.83 -3.38
CA VAL A 155 19.99 -6.10 -4.64
C VAL A 155 21.41 -6.55 -4.36
N ASP A 156 21.67 -7.84 -4.49
CA ASP A 156 23.02 -8.40 -4.53
C ASP A 156 23.64 -8.18 -5.91
N ASP A 157 22.84 -8.18 -6.98
CA ASP A 157 23.28 -7.94 -8.35
C ASP A 157 22.73 -6.61 -8.88
N TYR A 158 23.56 -5.60 -8.88
CA TYR A 158 23.23 -4.26 -9.35
C TYR A 158 23.04 -4.15 -10.88
N SER A 159 23.37 -5.18 -11.61
CA SER A 159 23.12 -5.25 -13.06
C SER A 159 21.78 -5.93 -13.39
N ALA A 160 21.11 -6.51 -12.41
CA ALA A 160 19.82 -7.16 -12.61
C ALA A 160 18.80 -6.16 -13.18
N THR A 161 18.13 -6.57 -14.24
CA THR A 161 17.09 -5.78 -14.90
C THR A 161 15.68 -6.12 -14.40
N ASP A 162 15.58 -7.21 -13.68
CA ASP A 162 14.38 -7.66 -12.97
C ASP A 162 14.74 -7.96 -11.52
N LEU A 163 13.94 -7.89 -10.60
CA LEU A 163 14.23 -8.15 -9.19
C LEU A 163 14.32 -9.65 -8.83
N LYS A 164 14.70 -10.53 -9.76
CA LYS A 164 14.79 -11.97 -9.47
C LYS A 164 15.73 -12.28 -8.31
N ASN A 165 16.80 -11.51 -8.17
CA ASN A 165 17.79 -11.65 -7.10
C ASN A 165 17.53 -10.71 -5.93
N THR A 166 16.49 -9.89 -5.97
CA THR A 166 16.14 -9.03 -4.85
C THR A 166 15.66 -9.90 -3.69
N LYS A 167 16.39 -9.85 -2.61
CA LYS A 167 15.96 -10.45 -1.34
C LYS A 167 15.21 -9.38 -0.57
N VAL A 168 13.94 -9.62 -0.34
CA VAL A 168 13.24 -8.84 0.67
C VAL A 168 13.86 -9.18 2.02
N ALA A 169 14.20 -8.16 2.78
CA ALA A 169 14.82 -8.33 4.09
C ALA A 169 14.02 -9.31 4.94
N LYS A 170 14.64 -9.82 5.99
CA LYS A 170 14.11 -10.82 6.92
C LYS A 170 12.79 -10.42 7.61
N MET A 171 11.90 -9.79 6.89
CA MET A 171 10.63 -9.28 7.38
C MET A 171 9.52 -9.97 6.63
N PRO A 172 9.02 -11.09 7.10
CA PRO A 172 7.91 -11.75 6.44
C PRO A 172 6.70 -10.82 6.32
N LEU A 173 6.53 -9.83 7.18
CA LEU A 173 5.32 -8.99 7.20
C LEU A 173 5.35 -7.78 6.27
N SER A 174 6.50 -7.25 5.87
CA SER A 174 6.56 -6.04 5.06
C SER A 174 6.05 -6.19 3.62
N ASN A 175 5.99 -7.43 3.12
CA ASN A 175 5.44 -7.72 1.78
C ASN A 175 4.39 -8.84 1.78
N VAL A 176 3.88 -9.21 2.94
CA VAL A 176 3.10 -10.43 3.12
C VAL A 176 1.69 -10.35 2.62
N SER A 177 1.10 -9.15 2.60
CA SER A 177 -0.25 -8.96 2.04
C SER A 177 -0.29 -9.14 0.52
N TYR A 178 0.86 -9.32 -0.12
CA TYR A 178 0.98 -9.45 -1.57
C TYR A 178 1.85 -10.65 -1.92
N LYS A 179 1.55 -11.28 -3.03
CA LYS A 179 2.43 -12.28 -3.61
C LYS A 179 3.60 -11.58 -4.30
N TRP A 180 4.82 -12.08 -4.08
CA TRP A 180 6.00 -11.52 -4.73
C TRP A 180 5.89 -11.51 -6.26
N GLU A 181 5.23 -12.50 -6.81
CA GLU A 181 4.99 -12.66 -8.24
C GLU A 181 4.08 -11.58 -8.82
N ASP A 182 3.20 -10.99 -8.00
CA ASP A 182 2.23 -9.98 -8.41
C ASP A 182 2.81 -8.55 -8.33
N ARG A 183 4.10 -8.41 -8.03
CA ARG A 183 4.77 -7.12 -7.95
C ARG A 183 4.84 -6.41 -9.30
N ILE A 184 4.75 -5.10 -9.25
CA ILE A 184 5.05 -4.21 -10.36
C ILE A 184 6.48 -3.71 -10.18
N SER A 185 7.37 -4.08 -11.09
CA SER A 185 8.74 -3.57 -11.10
C SER A 185 8.88 -2.50 -12.16
N LEU A 186 9.16 -1.28 -11.73
CA LEU A 186 9.40 -0.15 -12.61
C LEU A 186 10.90 0.08 -12.72
N ASN A 187 11.43 -0.18 -13.91
CA ASN A 187 12.86 -0.14 -14.18
C ASN A 187 13.22 1.13 -14.93
N SER A 188 14.10 1.94 -14.35
CA SER A 188 14.67 3.10 -15.02
C SER A 188 15.81 2.71 -15.95
N GLN A 189 15.85 3.31 -17.14
CA GLN A 189 17.01 3.15 -18.04
C GLN A 189 18.27 3.87 -17.57
N GLU A 190 18.19 4.68 -16.51
CA GLU A 190 19.37 5.31 -15.91
C GLU A 190 20.25 4.34 -15.14
N LYS A 191 19.98 3.03 -15.15
CA LYS A 191 20.80 2.02 -14.47
C LYS A 191 22.24 1.93 -14.97
N ASN A 192 22.46 2.17 -16.26
CA ASN A 192 23.78 2.11 -16.87
C ASN A 192 24.50 3.46 -16.76
N GLY A 193 25.81 3.42 -16.57
CA GLY A 193 26.67 4.60 -16.48
C GLY A 193 27.11 4.97 -15.07
N PHE A 194 27.87 6.08 -14.96
CA PHE A 194 28.42 6.51 -13.68
C PHE A 194 27.34 6.98 -12.72
N ILE A 195 27.35 6.41 -11.53
CA ILE A 195 26.36 6.69 -10.48
C ILE A 195 26.22 8.19 -10.18
N PHE A 196 27.32 8.93 -10.18
CA PHE A 196 27.35 10.36 -9.87
C PHE A 196 26.61 11.26 -10.88
N LEU A 197 26.34 10.74 -12.07
CA LEU A 197 25.63 11.47 -13.12
C LEU A 197 24.12 11.25 -13.07
N LYS A 198 23.68 10.24 -12.32
CA LYS A 198 22.27 9.84 -12.28
C LYS A 198 21.44 10.81 -11.46
N THR A 199 20.21 11.03 -11.90
CA THR A 199 19.26 11.93 -11.23
C THR A 199 18.98 11.53 -9.77
N PRO A 200 18.71 10.24 -9.44
CA PRO A 200 18.53 9.85 -8.05
C PRO A 200 19.73 10.14 -7.15
N PHE A 201 20.97 9.98 -7.66
CA PHE A 201 22.16 10.35 -6.89
C PHE A 201 22.22 11.84 -6.58
N LYS A 202 21.91 12.69 -7.57
CA LYS A 202 21.90 14.14 -7.39
C LYS A 202 20.84 14.55 -6.35
N ALA A 203 19.68 13.92 -6.39
CA ALA A 203 18.61 14.14 -5.41
C ALA A 203 19.04 13.73 -4.00
N LEU A 204 19.53 12.48 -3.82
CA LEU A 204 20.05 12.01 -2.52
C LEU A 204 21.18 12.89 -1.98
N LYS A 205 22.02 13.46 -2.86
CA LYS A 205 23.08 14.40 -2.46
C LYS A 205 22.52 15.72 -1.90
N CYS A 206 21.28 16.08 -2.19
CA CYS A 206 20.64 17.25 -1.60
C CYS A 206 20.36 17.04 -0.10
N HIS A 207 20.06 15.81 0.32
CA HIS A 207 19.80 15.42 1.72
C HIS A 207 21.09 15.24 2.52
N LYS A 208 21.86 16.32 2.64
CA LYS A 208 23.18 16.30 3.28
C LYS A 208 23.11 15.98 4.77
N SER A 209 22.12 16.55 5.46
CA SER A 209 21.93 16.33 6.88
C SER A 209 21.58 14.88 7.24
N GLN A 210 21.09 14.12 6.26
CA GLN A 210 20.73 12.69 6.37
C GLN A 210 21.86 11.76 5.92
N TYR A 211 22.92 12.29 5.32
CA TYR A 211 23.96 11.48 4.63
C TYR A 211 23.37 10.54 3.56
N ALA A 212 22.22 10.89 2.98
CA ALA A 212 21.45 10.00 2.11
C ALA A 212 22.21 9.53 0.86
N ALA A 213 23.20 10.32 0.39
CA ALA A 213 24.07 9.90 -0.72
C ALA A 213 24.86 8.60 -0.44
N MET A 214 25.01 8.19 0.82
CA MET A 214 25.67 6.91 1.17
C MET A 214 24.81 5.71 0.74
N HIS A 215 23.51 5.89 0.61
CA HIS A 215 22.57 4.85 0.18
C HIS A 215 22.36 4.80 -1.33
N ALA A 216 22.90 5.79 -2.06
CA ALA A 216 22.66 5.99 -3.48
C ALA A 216 22.89 4.74 -4.33
N ARG A 217 23.93 3.96 -4.00
CA ARG A 217 24.27 2.75 -4.77
C ARG A 217 23.16 1.71 -4.73
N LYS A 218 22.52 1.50 -3.56
CA LYS A 218 21.43 0.57 -3.39
C LYS A 218 20.16 1.06 -4.08
N VAL A 219 19.81 2.33 -3.87
CA VAL A 219 18.62 2.95 -4.46
C VAL A 219 18.70 2.99 -5.99
N ILE A 220 19.82 3.42 -6.56
CA ILE A 220 19.93 3.66 -8.01
C ILE A 220 19.92 2.37 -8.82
N ASN A 221 20.47 1.31 -8.28
CA ASN A 221 20.57 0.04 -8.99
C ASN A 221 19.38 -0.89 -8.73
N ALA A 222 18.53 -0.58 -7.74
CA ALA A 222 17.29 -1.29 -7.52
C ALA A 222 16.19 -0.82 -8.49
N ASP A 223 15.30 -1.72 -8.87
CA ASP A 223 14.04 -1.31 -9.47
C ASP A 223 13.15 -0.71 -8.40
N ASN A 224 12.26 0.21 -8.78
CA ASN A 224 11.17 0.60 -7.91
C ASN A 224 10.08 -0.46 -7.99
N VAL A 225 9.76 -1.07 -6.86
CA VAL A 225 8.82 -2.19 -6.76
C VAL A 225 7.59 -1.76 -6.02
N PHE A 226 6.46 -2.04 -6.61
CA PHE A 226 5.16 -1.72 -6.04
C PHE A 226 4.20 -2.89 -6.15
N TRP A 227 3.17 -2.87 -5.31
CA TRP A 227 1.97 -3.66 -5.47
C TRP A 227 0.78 -2.73 -5.65
N LYS A 228 -0.15 -3.14 -6.52
CA LYS A 228 -1.41 -2.41 -6.70
C LYS A 228 -2.37 -2.81 -5.58
N LYS A 229 -2.86 -1.84 -4.84
CA LYS A 229 -4.05 -1.99 -4.03
C LYS A 229 -5.26 -1.70 -4.92
N ARG A 230 -6.13 -2.67 -5.10
CA ARG A 230 -7.26 -2.54 -6.04
C ARG A 230 -8.33 -1.64 -5.43
N THR A 231 -8.63 -0.55 -6.09
CA THR A 231 -9.63 0.45 -5.69
C THR A 231 -10.85 0.46 -6.60
N ASP A 232 -10.71 -0.08 -7.82
CA ASP A 232 -11.73 -0.10 -8.83
C ASP A 232 -12.66 -1.31 -8.67
N ASN A 233 -13.95 -1.09 -8.96
CA ASN A 233 -14.98 -2.14 -8.95
C ASN A 233 -15.16 -2.87 -7.61
N LEU A 234 -14.72 -2.27 -6.52
CA LEU A 234 -14.83 -2.80 -5.17
C LEU A 234 -16.27 -2.62 -4.65
N LEU A 235 -17.03 -3.71 -4.60
CA LEU A 235 -18.45 -3.71 -4.21
C LEU A 235 -18.66 -3.52 -2.71
N ILE A 236 -17.70 -3.98 -1.89
CA ILE A 236 -17.85 -4.01 -0.44
C ILE A 236 -18.03 -2.62 0.17
N ARG A 237 -17.56 -1.57 -0.52
CA ARG A 237 -17.74 -0.17 -0.11
C ARG A 237 -19.20 0.26 0.00
N ASP A 238 -20.07 -0.37 -0.77
CA ASP A 238 -21.48 -0.02 -0.89
C ASP A 238 -22.39 -1.07 -0.25
N ALA A 239 -21.80 -2.01 0.49
CA ALA A 239 -22.48 -3.08 1.17
C ALA A 239 -22.71 -2.77 2.65
N THR A 240 -23.77 -3.32 3.20
CA THR A 240 -23.93 -3.46 4.65
C THR A 240 -23.36 -4.79 5.06
N ILE A 241 -22.41 -4.77 6.01
CA ILE A 241 -21.74 -5.96 6.49
C ILE A 241 -22.13 -6.19 7.94
N THR A 242 -22.52 -7.41 8.25
CA THR A 242 -22.86 -7.86 9.61
C THR A 242 -22.26 -9.22 9.89
N ALA A 243 -22.03 -9.55 11.14
CA ALA A 243 -21.62 -10.88 11.55
C ALA A 243 -22.49 -11.38 12.72
N THR A 244 -22.53 -12.69 12.90
CA THR A 244 -23.25 -13.31 14.03
C THR A 244 -22.52 -13.05 15.35
N SER A 245 -21.20 -12.92 15.31
CA SER A 245 -20.35 -12.61 16.46
C SER A 245 -19.03 -11.99 15.99
N GLY A 246 -18.25 -11.45 16.92
CA GLY A 246 -16.97 -10.80 16.64
C GLY A 246 -17.11 -9.37 16.08
N ASP A 247 -16.01 -8.62 16.09
CA ASP A 247 -15.95 -7.26 15.52
C ASP A 247 -15.74 -7.29 14.02
N ILE A 248 -16.74 -6.84 13.27
CA ILE A 248 -16.75 -6.81 11.81
C ILE A 248 -16.16 -5.51 11.23
N SER A 249 -15.87 -4.50 12.04
CA SER A 249 -15.53 -3.16 11.58
C SER A 249 -14.19 -3.10 10.83
N LYS A 250 -13.36 -4.13 10.95
CA LYS A 250 -11.98 -4.16 10.47
C LYS A 250 -11.76 -4.94 9.17
N ILE A 251 -12.76 -5.63 8.66
CA ILE A 251 -12.57 -6.57 7.54
C ILE A 251 -12.93 -5.99 6.17
N SER A 252 -13.15 -4.70 6.06
CA SER A 252 -13.54 -4.04 4.81
C SER A 252 -13.04 -2.59 4.74
N ASP A 253 -11.86 -2.33 5.26
CA ASP A 253 -11.28 -0.99 5.36
C ASP A 253 -9.98 -0.81 4.54
N LEU A 254 -9.68 -1.75 3.66
CA LEU A 254 -8.46 -1.85 2.84
C LEU A 254 -7.18 -2.14 3.65
N LYS A 255 -7.27 -2.46 4.93
CA LYS A 255 -6.10 -2.77 5.74
C LYS A 255 -6.02 -4.26 6.03
N VAL A 256 -5.20 -4.99 5.29
CA VAL A 256 -4.91 -6.40 5.58
C VAL A 256 -4.07 -6.53 6.85
N ILE A 257 -3.14 -5.60 7.04
CA ILE A 257 -2.37 -5.45 8.27
C ILE A 257 -2.93 -4.23 8.98
N ASP A 258 -3.56 -4.42 10.12
CA ASP A 258 -4.04 -3.35 10.98
C ASP A 258 -3.55 -3.57 12.42
N THR A 259 -3.04 -2.51 13.04
CA THR A 259 -2.50 -2.56 14.41
C THR A 259 -2.41 -1.16 14.98
N ASP A 260 -2.61 -1.05 16.29
CA ASP A 260 -2.32 0.18 17.04
C ASP A 260 -0.85 0.20 17.51
N ASP A 261 -0.17 -0.95 17.51
CA ASP A 261 1.25 -1.06 17.88
C ASP A 261 2.14 -0.87 16.65
N ILE A 262 2.48 0.36 16.36
CA ILE A 262 3.43 0.70 15.29
C ILE A 262 4.87 0.87 15.80
N ILE A 263 5.09 0.77 17.10
CA ILE A 263 6.33 1.16 17.78
C ILE A 263 7.29 0.00 17.92
N THR A 264 6.75 -1.20 18.15
CA THR A 264 7.55 -2.39 18.37
C THR A 264 8.57 -2.55 17.25
N GLU A 265 9.88 -2.56 17.61
CA GLU A 265 10.97 -2.62 16.64
C GLU A 265 10.98 -3.90 15.80
N ASP A 266 10.48 -4.98 16.39
CA ASP A 266 10.36 -6.28 15.73
C ASP A 266 8.91 -6.50 15.29
N PRO A 267 8.59 -6.33 14.00
CA PRO A 267 7.22 -6.49 13.50
C PRO A 267 6.62 -7.87 13.73
N LEU A 268 7.44 -8.89 13.95
CA LEU A 268 6.96 -10.24 14.29
C LEU A 268 6.39 -10.32 15.72
N LYS A 269 6.65 -9.31 16.54
CA LYS A 269 6.13 -9.20 17.90
C LYS A 269 4.95 -8.23 18.03
N ILE A 270 4.57 -7.60 16.95
CA ILE A 270 3.40 -6.72 16.92
C ILE A 270 2.14 -7.56 17.10
N ASP A 271 1.21 -7.06 17.89
CA ASP A 271 -0.12 -7.65 18.02
C ASP A 271 -1.02 -7.14 16.89
N TYR A 272 -1.38 -8.02 15.98
CA TYR A 272 -2.30 -7.76 14.87
C TYR A 272 -3.73 -8.23 15.16
N SER A 273 -4.01 -8.73 16.35
CA SER A 273 -5.32 -9.34 16.67
C SER A 273 -6.48 -8.34 16.59
N LYS A 274 -6.21 -7.06 16.83
CA LYS A 274 -7.20 -5.98 16.73
C LYS A 274 -7.68 -5.71 15.29
N GLY A 275 -6.90 -6.07 14.29
CA GLY A 275 -7.26 -5.95 12.87
C GLY A 275 -7.97 -7.19 12.32
N LEU A 276 -8.39 -8.12 13.17
CA LEU A 276 -8.97 -9.37 12.76
C LEU A 276 -10.44 -9.47 13.20
N TRP A 277 -11.29 -9.90 12.28
CA TRP A 277 -12.54 -10.54 12.70
C TRP A 277 -12.21 -11.94 13.21
N LYS A 278 -12.61 -12.20 14.44
CA LYS A 278 -12.59 -13.52 15.06
C LYS A 278 -13.97 -13.77 15.64
N PRO A 279 -14.64 -14.87 15.28
CA PRO A 279 -15.92 -15.20 15.89
C PRO A 279 -15.74 -15.54 17.37
N ASP A 280 -16.79 -15.33 18.15
CA ASP A 280 -16.80 -15.73 19.56
C ASP A 280 -16.73 -17.25 19.69
N ASP A 281 -16.01 -17.74 20.69
CA ASP A 281 -15.85 -19.18 20.90
C ASP A 281 -17.19 -19.91 21.15
N SER A 282 -18.20 -19.18 21.58
CA SER A 282 -19.58 -19.70 21.78
C SER A 282 -20.41 -19.74 20.51
N ASP A 283 -19.97 -19.08 19.43
CA ASP A 283 -20.68 -19.09 18.15
C ASP A 283 -20.32 -20.35 17.37
N LEU A 284 -21.25 -21.31 17.38
CA LEU A 284 -21.05 -22.59 16.70
C LEU A 284 -21.25 -22.53 15.18
N LYS A 285 -21.77 -21.43 14.66
CA LYS A 285 -22.03 -21.23 13.24
C LYS A 285 -21.71 -19.80 12.82
N PRO A 286 -20.45 -19.38 12.95
CA PRO A 286 -20.07 -18.02 12.61
C PRO A 286 -20.39 -17.69 11.16
N CYS A 287 -21.00 -16.52 10.97
CA CYS A 287 -21.45 -16.09 9.66
C CYS A 287 -21.24 -14.60 9.47
N ILE A 288 -20.69 -14.22 8.31
CA ILE A 288 -20.60 -12.85 7.83
C ILE A 288 -21.61 -12.69 6.69
N ASN A 289 -22.46 -11.66 6.79
CA ASN A 289 -23.40 -11.30 5.75
C ASN A 289 -22.99 -9.98 5.09
N ILE A 290 -22.90 -9.97 3.78
CA ILE A 290 -22.61 -8.81 2.93
C ILE A 290 -23.84 -8.55 2.08
N VAL A 291 -24.57 -7.48 2.36
CA VAL A 291 -25.82 -7.12 1.68
C VAL A 291 -25.60 -5.89 0.81
N PHE A 292 -25.83 -6.04 -0.48
CA PHE A 292 -25.69 -4.95 -1.45
C PHE A 292 -26.97 -4.13 -1.58
N ASN A 293 -26.83 -2.88 -1.95
CA ASN A 293 -27.96 -2.07 -2.37
C ASN A 293 -28.37 -2.48 -3.79
N GLY A 294 -29.29 -3.48 -3.87
CA GLY A 294 -29.76 -4.09 -5.11
C GLY A 294 -28.83 -5.18 -5.65
N GLU A 295 -29.23 -5.74 -6.79
CA GLU A 295 -28.47 -6.81 -7.46
C GLU A 295 -27.14 -6.31 -8.01
N LYS A 296 -26.08 -7.10 -7.78
CA LYS A 296 -24.72 -6.83 -8.28
C LYS A 296 -24.18 -8.06 -9.00
N THR A 297 -23.32 -7.83 -9.97
CA THR A 297 -22.53 -8.92 -10.59
C THR A 297 -21.24 -9.07 -9.84
N VAL A 298 -21.03 -10.19 -9.18
CA VAL A 298 -19.78 -10.55 -8.49
C VAL A 298 -18.96 -11.41 -9.43
N GLU A 299 -17.67 -11.09 -9.57
CA GLU A 299 -16.73 -11.88 -10.37
C GLU A 299 -15.61 -12.46 -9.51
N GLN A 300 -15.20 -11.76 -8.48
CA GLN A 300 -14.09 -12.19 -7.64
C GLN A 300 -14.36 -11.84 -6.17
N ILE A 301 -14.00 -12.77 -5.30
CA ILE A 301 -13.92 -12.55 -3.85
C ILE A 301 -12.48 -12.82 -3.42
N VAL A 302 -11.93 -11.96 -2.57
CA VAL A 302 -10.62 -12.15 -1.98
C VAL A 302 -10.78 -12.21 -0.47
N LEU A 303 -10.22 -13.24 0.13
CA LEU A 303 -10.15 -13.40 1.58
C LEU A 303 -8.69 -13.27 2.03
N HIS A 304 -8.48 -12.50 3.07
CA HIS A 304 -7.19 -12.39 3.73
C HIS A 304 -7.30 -12.99 5.14
N GLY A 305 -6.46 -13.97 5.41
CA GLY A 305 -6.35 -14.59 6.74
C GLY A 305 -5.51 -13.76 7.70
N SER A 306 -5.12 -14.38 8.81
CA SER A 306 -4.30 -13.71 9.81
C SER A 306 -2.90 -13.36 9.26
N PRO A 307 -2.43 -12.11 9.38
CA PRO A 307 -1.04 -11.75 9.08
C PRO A 307 -0.01 -12.47 9.97
N MET A 308 -0.43 -12.99 11.11
CA MET A 308 0.43 -13.72 12.05
C MET A 308 0.66 -15.19 11.67
N SER A 309 -0.14 -15.72 10.76
CA SER A 309 -0.01 -17.12 10.33
C SER A 309 1.13 -17.26 9.33
N ASP A 310 2.19 -17.95 9.67
CA ASP A 310 3.37 -18.19 8.81
C ASP A 310 3.22 -19.40 7.86
N HIS A 311 2.05 -20.02 7.86
CA HIS A 311 1.73 -21.21 7.07
C HIS A 311 0.35 -21.09 6.44
N ILE A 312 0.07 -21.96 5.46
CA ILE A 312 -1.27 -22.08 4.88
C ILE A 312 -2.22 -22.55 5.98
N GLU A 313 -3.16 -21.70 6.36
CA GLU A 313 -4.14 -21.99 7.39
C GLU A 313 -5.26 -22.84 6.82
N LYS A 314 -5.44 -24.04 7.36
CA LYS A 314 -6.59 -24.88 7.00
C LYS A 314 -7.86 -24.28 7.59
N CYS A 315 -8.85 -24.12 6.76
CA CYS A 315 -10.15 -23.62 7.16
C CYS A 315 -11.29 -24.45 6.54
N ASN A 316 -12.50 -24.17 6.97
CA ASN A 316 -13.70 -24.71 6.35
C ASN A 316 -14.70 -23.57 6.21
N ILE A 317 -14.58 -22.85 5.10
CA ILE A 317 -15.43 -21.70 4.80
C ILE A 317 -16.32 -22.06 3.61
N GLU A 318 -17.61 -21.77 3.73
CA GLU A 318 -18.58 -21.87 2.65
C GLU A 318 -19.13 -20.48 2.33
N ILE A 319 -19.05 -20.07 1.06
CA ILE A 319 -19.54 -18.79 0.57
C ILE A 319 -20.77 -19.05 -0.31
N TYR A 320 -21.89 -18.50 0.10
CA TYR A 320 -23.17 -18.60 -0.61
C TYR A 320 -23.45 -17.27 -1.32
N LEU A 321 -23.67 -17.32 -2.62
CA LEU A 321 -23.99 -16.17 -3.45
C LEU A 321 -24.91 -16.60 -4.62
N GLY A 322 -26.11 -16.04 -4.71
CA GLY A 322 -27.12 -16.51 -5.65
C GLY A 322 -27.40 -18.00 -5.45
N GLU A 323 -27.29 -18.77 -6.53
CA GLU A 323 -27.46 -20.24 -6.50
C GLU A 323 -26.11 -20.98 -6.34
N GLN A 324 -25.01 -20.25 -6.20
CA GLN A 324 -23.67 -20.84 -6.09
C GLN A 324 -23.23 -20.99 -4.65
N THR A 325 -22.44 -22.05 -4.41
CA THR A 325 -21.68 -22.24 -3.17
C THR A 325 -20.23 -22.48 -3.53
N VAL A 326 -19.34 -21.70 -2.92
CA VAL A 326 -17.90 -21.81 -3.09
C VAL A 326 -17.31 -22.29 -1.77
N LYS A 327 -16.48 -23.33 -1.82
CA LYS A 327 -15.78 -23.83 -0.63
C LYS A 327 -14.35 -23.35 -0.62
N VAL A 328 -13.86 -22.97 0.56
CA VAL A 328 -12.49 -22.55 0.80
C VAL A 328 -11.93 -23.43 1.91
N ASP A 329 -10.98 -24.27 1.55
CA ASP A 329 -10.37 -25.22 2.47
C ASP A 329 -9.10 -24.70 3.15
N SER A 330 -8.58 -23.57 2.66
CA SER A 330 -7.38 -22.95 3.23
C SER A 330 -7.27 -21.47 2.90
N LEU A 331 -6.66 -20.70 3.78
CA LEU A 331 -6.23 -19.33 3.55
C LEU A 331 -4.72 -19.27 3.36
N MET A 332 -4.28 -18.32 2.54
CA MET A 332 -2.87 -18.08 2.28
C MET A 332 -2.17 -17.53 3.54
N PRO A 333 -0.87 -17.83 3.74
CA PRO A 333 -0.14 -17.38 4.91
C PRO A 333 0.04 -15.85 4.93
N TYR A 334 0.34 -15.32 6.08
CA TYR A 334 0.69 -13.92 6.32
C TYR A 334 -0.34 -12.89 5.82
N GLY A 335 -1.60 -13.26 5.72
CA GLY A 335 -2.62 -12.37 5.15
C GLY A 335 -2.52 -12.17 3.64
N GLN A 336 -1.76 -13.02 2.93
CA GLN A 336 -1.74 -13.00 1.46
C GLN A 336 -3.13 -13.25 0.88
N PRO A 337 -3.45 -12.72 -0.31
CA PRO A 337 -4.76 -12.87 -0.90
C PRO A 337 -5.07 -14.32 -1.26
N THR A 338 -6.19 -14.83 -0.75
CA THR A 338 -6.84 -16.05 -1.21
C THR A 338 -7.89 -15.65 -2.23
N ILE A 339 -7.55 -15.77 -3.51
CA ILE A 339 -8.35 -15.25 -4.63
C ILE A 339 -9.33 -16.34 -5.11
N LEU A 340 -10.60 -16.00 -5.08
CA LEU A 340 -11.70 -16.85 -5.55
C LEU A 340 -12.33 -16.23 -6.79
N ASN A 341 -12.05 -16.81 -7.95
CA ASN A 341 -12.69 -16.41 -9.19
C ASN A 341 -14.04 -17.13 -9.31
N ILE A 342 -15.11 -16.40 -9.12
CA ILE A 342 -16.49 -16.92 -9.00
C ILE A 342 -17.12 -17.10 -10.40
N GLY A 343 -16.62 -16.38 -11.39
CA GLY A 343 -17.36 -16.15 -12.62
C GLY A 343 -18.29 -14.94 -12.45
N ARG A 344 -19.30 -14.81 -13.29
CA ARG A 344 -20.21 -13.67 -13.22
C ARG A 344 -21.53 -14.10 -12.57
N VAL A 345 -21.65 -13.89 -11.27
CA VAL A 345 -22.84 -14.26 -10.51
C VAL A 345 -23.62 -13.01 -10.13
N GLN A 346 -24.91 -13.02 -10.45
CA GLN A 346 -25.86 -12.00 -10.00
C GLN A 346 -26.34 -12.33 -8.59
N CYS A 347 -26.15 -11.42 -7.64
CA CYS A 347 -26.68 -11.57 -6.29
C CYS A 347 -26.88 -10.22 -5.62
N SER A 348 -27.81 -10.18 -4.67
CA SER A 348 -28.02 -9.03 -3.78
C SER A 348 -27.33 -9.20 -2.43
N HIS A 349 -26.82 -10.40 -2.16
CA HIS A 349 -26.20 -10.69 -0.89
C HIS A 349 -25.19 -11.85 -1.01
N ILE A 350 -24.19 -11.84 -0.14
CA ILE A 350 -23.21 -12.92 0.05
C ILE A 350 -23.24 -13.31 1.51
N GLU A 351 -23.28 -14.60 1.77
CA GLU A 351 -23.15 -15.17 3.10
C GLU A 351 -21.86 -15.99 3.17
N ILE A 352 -20.99 -15.66 4.14
CA ILE A 352 -19.74 -16.38 4.39
C ILE A 352 -19.87 -17.10 5.72
N ARG A 353 -19.98 -18.42 5.69
CA ARG A 353 -20.05 -19.27 6.87
C ARG A 353 -18.67 -19.84 7.16
N SER A 354 -18.18 -19.60 8.35
CA SER A 354 -16.98 -20.26 8.84
C SER A 354 -17.38 -21.43 9.71
N LEU A 355 -17.03 -22.63 9.27
CA LEU A 355 -17.24 -23.85 10.05
C LEU A 355 -16.03 -24.21 10.93
N SER A 356 -15.10 -23.26 11.08
CA SER A 356 -13.88 -23.31 11.88
C SER A 356 -13.67 -21.95 12.55
N GLN A 357 -12.84 -21.90 13.59
CA GLN A 357 -12.45 -20.65 14.26
C GLN A 357 -11.43 -19.86 13.44
N THR A 358 -11.75 -19.60 12.17
CA THR A 358 -10.85 -18.92 11.25
C THR A 358 -10.94 -17.40 11.43
N CYS A 359 -9.79 -16.75 11.54
CA CYS A 359 -9.70 -15.30 11.57
C CYS A 359 -9.58 -14.72 10.16
N ILE A 360 -10.25 -13.59 9.92
CA ILE A 360 -10.21 -12.85 8.65
C ILE A 360 -9.75 -11.42 8.94
N SER A 361 -8.75 -10.95 8.21
CA SER A 361 -8.26 -9.57 8.32
C SER A 361 -8.91 -8.63 7.30
N GLU A 362 -9.23 -9.13 6.10
CA GLU A 362 -9.88 -8.31 5.08
C GLU A 362 -10.70 -9.17 4.12
N ILE A 363 -11.80 -8.63 3.64
CA ILE A 363 -12.63 -9.21 2.59
C ILE A 363 -12.78 -8.18 1.48
N GLU A 364 -12.46 -8.58 0.27
CA GLU A 364 -12.67 -7.76 -0.91
C GLU A 364 -13.65 -8.47 -1.85
N VAL A 365 -14.63 -7.75 -2.38
CA VAL A 365 -15.58 -8.26 -3.35
C VAL A 365 -15.58 -7.37 -4.57
N PHE A 366 -15.33 -7.96 -5.72
CA PHE A 366 -15.20 -7.22 -6.97
C PHE A 366 -16.26 -7.62 -7.99
N GLN A 367 -16.77 -6.62 -8.68
CA GLN A 367 -17.52 -6.83 -9.92
C GLN A 367 -16.57 -6.99 -11.10
N PRO A 368 -17.04 -7.49 -12.27
CA PRO A 368 -16.24 -7.59 -13.47
C PRO A 368 -15.51 -6.29 -13.76
N ALA A 369 -14.21 -6.39 -14.02
CA ALA A 369 -13.43 -5.24 -14.42
C ALA A 369 -14.06 -4.62 -15.67
N GLN A 370 -14.56 -3.42 -15.57
CA GLN A 370 -14.78 -2.63 -16.77
C GLN A 370 -13.43 -2.57 -17.46
N ARG A 371 -13.37 -2.92 -18.74
CA ARG A 371 -12.11 -2.87 -19.50
C ARG A 371 -11.36 -1.61 -19.13
N ILE A 372 -10.29 -1.77 -18.34
CA ILE A 372 -9.48 -0.68 -17.78
C ILE A 372 -8.63 -0.10 -18.92
N VAL A 373 -9.28 0.43 -19.94
CA VAL A 373 -8.58 1.00 -21.09
C VAL A 373 -7.83 2.27 -20.69
N ASN A 374 -8.33 3.02 -19.70
CA ASN A 374 -7.78 4.34 -19.39
C ASN A 374 -6.73 4.35 -18.24
N LYS A 375 -6.88 3.51 -17.23
CA LYS A 375 -5.89 3.46 -16.12
C LYS A 375 -4.66 2.63 -16.45
N LEU A 376 -4.77 1.64 -17.32
CA LEU A 376 -3.64 0.94 -17.92
C LEU A 376 -2.85 1.81 -18.91
N ASN A 377 -3.44 2.86 -19.45
CA ASN A 377 -2.69 3.82 -20.30
C ASN A 377 -1.59 4.52 -19.50
N CYS A 378 -1.80 4.79 -18.23
CA CYS A 378 -0.80 5.32 -17.33
C CYS A 378 0.40 4.37 -17.20
N VAL A 379 0.13 3.11 -16.93
CA VAL A 379 1.13 2.06 -16.81
C VAL A 379 1.74 1.71 -18.18
N ARG A 380 0.94 1.72 -19.26
CA ARG A 380 1.44 1.58 -20.64
C ARG A 380 2.22 2.80 -21.11
N GLN A 381 1.87 4.02 -20.69
CA GLN A 381 2.65 5.21 -20.97
C GLN A 381 4.00 5.22 -20.25
N LEU A 382 4.06 4.69 -19.04
CA LEU A 382 5.32 4.44 -18.36
C LEU A 382 6.18 3.43 -19.16
N ASN A 383 5.58 2.36 -19.68
CA ASN A 383 6.26 1.37 -20.53
C ASN A 383 6.69 1.93 -21.88
N SER A 384 5.84 2.69 -22.57
CA SER A 384 6.16 3.29 -23.88
C SER A 384 7.29 4.31 -23.83
N LYS A 385 7.59 4.83 -22.63
CA LYS A 385 8.64 5.81 -22.38
C LYS A 385 9.89 5.22 -21.75
N LYS A 386 10.17 3.95 -22.00
CA LYS A 386 11.40 3.28 -21.57
C LYS A 386 11.45 2.88 -20.09
N ILE A 387 10.31 2.67 -19.47
CA ILE A 387 10.18 2.00 -18.17
C ILE A 387 9.66 0.59 -18.43
N LYS A 388 10.37 -0.42 -17.95
CA LYS A 388 9.88 -1.80 -18.04
C LYS A 388 8.89 -2.04 -16.90
N LEU A 389 7.65 -2.34 -17.25
CA LEU A 389 6.70 -2.99 -16.37
C LEU A 389 6.85 -4.51 -16.51
N VAL A 390 6.99 -5.18 -15.42
CA VAL A 390 6.82 -6.63 -15.39
C VAL A 390 5.31 -6.88 -15.49
N ASP A 391 4.91 -7.64 -16.50
CA ASP A 391 3.54 -7.79 -16.98
C ASP A 391 2.49 -7.90 -15.87
N PHE A 392 1.60 -6.92 -15.88
CA PHE A 392 0.47 -6.81 -14.96
C PHE A 392 -0.85 -7.25 -15.63
N CYS A 393 -0.80 -7.44 -16.98
CA CYS A 393 -2.00 -7.60 -17.78
C CYS A 393 -2.59 -9.01 -17.84
N ASP A 394 -1.84 -10.04 -17.44
CA ASP A 394 -2.27 -11.42 -17.66
C ASP A 394 -2.86 -12.11 -16.41
N ARG A 395 -3.03 -11.38 -15.31
CA ARG A 395 -3.49 -11.97 -14.04
C ARG A 395 -4.59 -11.16 -13.30
N CYS A 396 -5.25 -10.25 -14.00
CA CYS A 396 -6.45 -9.61 -13.49
C CYS A 396 -7.70 -10.25 -14.08
#